data_892d3badfe7aea61bba12d87ec9f5b63
#
_entry.id   892d3badfe7aea61bba12d87ec9f5b63
#
_cell.length_a   1.000
_cell.length_b   1.000
_cell.length_c   1.000
_cell.angle_alpha   90.00
_cell.angle_beta   90.00
_cell.angle_gamma   90.00
#
_symmetry.space_group_name_H-M   'P 1'
#
loop_
_entity.id
_entity.type
_entity.pdbx_description
1 polymer ?
#
loop_
_entity_poly.entity_id
_entity_poly.type
_entity_poly.pdbx_seq_one_letter_code
_entity_poly.pdbx_strand_id
1 'polypeptide(L)'
;MPISTSFSFSRVLRVAGLLLALLVLKPSTSHAQTWLVSTDAYVKLGVMDKFGQLGTYSAKFIVIDQTTGKEYALTKQIPTGQHGIDVIFPSEPAEADYFKTETGEAAKAKPGRYTWECHVGGKKVVGGRFNFSEVANDVTLVGKN
;
A
#
# COMPACT_ATOMS: atom_id res chain seq x y z
N MET A 1 49.66 43.89 -55.26
CA MET A 1 49.85 43.45 -53.87
C MET A 1 48.66 42.61 -53.53
N PRO A 2 48.78 41.29 -53.38
CA PRO A 2 47.66 40.50 -52.95
C PRO A 2 47.54 40.64 -51.44
N ILE A 3 46.39 41.07 -50.94
CA ILE A 3 46.05 41.09 -49.55
C ILE A 3 45.68 39.65 -49.17
N SER A 4 46.62 38.99 -48.51
CA SER A 4 46.37 37.66 -47.94
C SER A 4 45.50 37.85 -46.72
N THR A 5 44.21 37.67 -46.84
CA THR A 5 43.32 37.49 -45.73
C THR A 5 43.40 36.01 -45.30
N SER A 6 44.35 35.67 -44.47
CA SER A 6 44.37 34.44 -43.79
C SER A 6 43.27 34.46 -42.72
N PHE A 7 42.06 34.16 -43.16
CA PHE A 7 41.00 33.83 -42.18
C PHE A 7 41.43 32.58 -41.46
N SER A 8 41.76 32.77 -40.21
CA SER A 8 42.19 31.66 -39.33
C SER A 8 41.05 30.66 -39.13
N PHE A 9 41.04 29.65 -39.96
CA PHE A 9 40.12 28.54 -39.91
C PHE A 9 40.04 27.85 -38.51
N SER A 10 41.12 28.05 -37.74
CA SER A 10 41.23 27.51 -36.39
C SER A 10 40.31 28.17 -35.37
N ARG A 11 39.96 29.47 -35.57
CA ARG A 11 39.05 30.16 -34.66
C ARG A 11 37.59 29.75 -34.88
N VAL A 12 37.20 29.52 -36.13
CA VAL A 12 35.85 29.05 -36.46
C VAL A 12 35.61 27.63 -35.94
N LEU A 13 36.63 26.79 -36.07
CA LEU A 13 36.54 25.40 -35.57
C LEU A 13 36.42 25.34 -34.05
N ARG A 14 37.09 26.25 -33.33
CA ARG A 14 36.96 26.30 -31.85
C ARG A 14 35.59 26.77 -31.38
N VAL A 15 35.00 27.71 -32.07
CA VAL A 15 33.67 28.20 -31.75
C VAL A 15 32.61 27.15 -32.10
N ALA A 16 32.74 26.45 -33.22
CA ALA A 16 31.85 25.36 -33.60
C ALA A 16 31.95 24.19 -32.62
N GLY A 17 33.19 23.85 -32.15
CA GLY A 17 33.39 22.81 -31.13
C GLY A 17 32.78 23.16 -29.77
N LEU A 18 32.86 24.44 -29.37
CA LEU A 18 32.24 24.90 -28.13
C LEU A 18 30.69 24.87 -28.20
N LEU A 19 30.12 25.23 -29.33
CA LEU A 19 28.68 25.17 -29.59
C LEU A 19 28.18 23.71 -29.62
N LEU A 20 28.94 22.79 -30.18
CA LEU A 20 28.62 21.37 -30.17
C LEU A 20 28.70 20.79 -28.74
N ALA A 21 29.69 21.20 -27.94
CA ALA A 21 29.80 20.80 -26.56
C ALA A 21 28.64 21.31 -25.70
N LEU A 22 28.15 22.52 -25.95
CA LEU A 22 26.96 23.08 -25.29
C LEU A 22 25.66 22.35 -25.68
N LEU A 23 25.57 21.83 -26.91
CA LEU A 23 24.44 21.02 -27.37
C LEU A 23 24.42 19.61 -26.76
N VAL A 24 25.59 19.05 -26.46
CA VAL A 24 25.74 17.75 -25.80
C VAL A 24 25.47 17.84 -24.28
N LEU A 25 25.69 19.00 -23.69
CA LEU A 25 25.37 19.34 -22.31
C LEU A 25 23.91 19.80 -22.15
N LYS A 26 22.99 19.38 -23.01
CA LYS A 26 21.58 19.44 -22.63
C LYS A 26 21.45 18.69 -21.32
N PRO A 27 21.01 19.34 -20.22
CA PRO A 27 20.66 18.58 -19.07
C PRO A 27 19.64 17.58 -19.57
N SER A 28 19.98 16.31 -19.53
CA SER A 28 18.95 15.30 -19.54
C SER A 28 18.00 15.76 -18.46
N THR A 29 16.83 16.26 -18.84
CA THR A 29 15.74 16.38 -17.91
C THR A 29 15.55 14.95 -17.43
N SER A 30 16.26 14.60 -16.36
CA SER A 30 15.90 13.46 -15.59
C SER A 30 14.46 13.79 -15.21
N HIS A 31 13.51 13.13 -15.86
CA HIS A 31 12.18 13.08 -15.33
C HIS A 31 12.40 12.46 -13.97
N ALA A 32 12.46 13.33 -12.93
CA ALA A 32 12.42 12.87 -11.58
C ALA A 32 11.16 12.00 -11.54
N GLN A 33 11.36 10.69 -11.51
CA GLN A 33 10.26 9.76 -11.37
C GLN A 33 9.70 10.06 -10.01
N THR A 34 8.63 10.85 -9.99
CA THR A 34 7.91 11.16 -8.78
C THR A 34 7.05 9.93 -8.49
N TRP A 35 7.69 8.88 -7.97
CA TRP A 35 6.96 7.76 -7.41
C TRP A 35 6.42 8.21 -6.07
N LEU A 36 5.12 8.38 -6.00
CA LEU A 36 4.42 8.51 -4.73
C LEU A 36 4.28 7.09 -4.19
N VAL A 37 5.06 6.75 -3.17
CA VAL A 37 4.83 5.53 -2.41
C VAL A 37 3.71 5.85 -1.42
N SER A 38 2.51 5.39 -1.72
CA SER A 38 1.43 5.35 -0.75
C SER A 38 1.49 4.00 -0.04
N THR A 39 1.79 4.02 1.24
CA THR A 39 1.69 2.84 2.09
C THR A 39 0.46 2.99 2.97
N ASP A 40 -0.55 2.19 2.71
CA ASP A 40 -1.71 2.11 3.59
C ASP A 40 -1.42 1.10 4.71
N ALA A 41 -1.69 1.51 5.94
CA ALA A 41 -1.59 0.60 7.07
C ALA A 41 -2.68 -0.48 6.95
N TYR A 42 -2.32 -1.73 7.23
CA TYR A 42 -3.27 -2.83 7.27
C TYR A 42 -2.89 -3.85 8.35
N VAL A 43 -3.86 -4.65 8.73
CA VAL A 43 -3.65 -5.80 9.60
C VAL A 43 -4.33 -7.02 9.00
N LYS A 44 -3.66 -8.17 9.09
CA LYS A 44 -4.22 -9.46 8.69
C LYS A 44 -4.88 -10.11 9.90
N LEU A 45 -6.16 -10.46 9.77
CA LEU A 45 -6.96 -11.14 10.77
C LEU A 45 -7.33 -12.53 10.24
N GLY A 46 -7.21 -13.55 11.05
CA GLY A 46 -7.45 -14.90 10.60
C GLY A 46 -8.23 -15.75 11.59
N VAL A 47 -8.93 -16.74 11.06
CA VAL A 47 -9.58 -17.82 11.82
C VAL A 47 -9.27 -19.16 11.17
N MET A 48 -9.04 -20.17 11.98
CA MET A 48 -8.80 -21.52 11.52
C MET A 48 -9.58 -22.54 12.36
N ASP A 49 -10.30 -23.42 11.68
CA ASP A 49 -10.81 -24.64 12.28
C ASP A 49 -9.66 -25.66 12.37
N LYS A 50 -9.08 -25.77 13.55
CA LYS A 50 -7.88 -26.59 13.80
C LYS A 50 -8.05 -28.05 13.36
N PHE A 51 -9.27 -28.58 13.47
CA PHE A 51 -9.54 -30.00 13.19
C PHE A 51 -10.29 -30.23 11.87
N GLY A 52 -10.67 -29.15 11.17
CA GLY A 52 -11.38 -29.24 9.91
C GLY A 52 -12.75 -29.93 10.00
N GLN A 53 -13.42 -29.82 11.13
CA GLN A 53 -14.66 -30.57 11.42
C GLN A 53 -15.94 -29.76 11.16
N LEU A 54 -15.83 -28.46 10.93
CA LEU A 54 -17.00 -27.59 10.77
C LEU A 54 -17.70 -27.72 9.40
N GLY A 55 -17.04 -28.35 8.44
CA GLY A 55 -17.56 -28.38 7.07
C GLY A 55 -17.59 -26.96 6.46
N THR A 56 -18.68 -26.60 5.78
CA THR A 56 -18.91 -25.24 5.32
C THR A 56 -19.38 -24.38 6.49
N TYR A 57 -18.73 -23.23 6.71
CA TYR A 57 -19.14 -22.30 7.76
C TYR A 57 -18.94 -20.85 7.35
N SER A 58 -19.60 -19.96 8.08
CA SER A 58 -19.50 -18.52 7.89
C SER A 58 -18.72 -17.91 9.04
N ALA A 59 -17.68 -17.14 8.73
CA ALA A 59 -16.91 -16.37 9.69
C ALA A 59 -17.22 -14.89 9.55
N LYS A 60 -17.75 -14.27 10.60
CA LYS A 60 -18.00 -12.85 10.69
C LYS A 60 -16.89 -12.19 11.49
N PHE A 61 -16.06 -11.39 10.81
CA PHE A 61 -15.05 -10.56 11.44
C PHE A 61 -15.64 -9.21 11.80
N ILE A 62 -15.41 -8.75 13.02
CA ILE A 62 -15.88 -7.48 13.55
C ILE A 62 -14.66 -6.72 14.05
N VAL A 63 -14.50 -5.49 13.63
CA VAL A 63 -13.44 -4.57 14.08
C VAL A 63 -14.09 -3.32 14.66
N ILE A 64 -13.69 -2.94 15.85
CA ILE A 64 -14.21 -1.78 16.56
C ILE A 64 -13.10 -0.76 16.74
N ASP A 65 -13.30 0.43 16.19
CA ASP A 65 -12.47 1.60 16.46
C ASP A 65 -12.75 2.11 17.88
N GLN A 66 -11.76 2.00 18.76
CA GLN A 66 -11.90 2.39 20.16
C GLN A 66 -11.98 3.91 20.36
N THR A 67 -11.58 4.69 19.35
CA THR A 67 -11.64 6.15 19.40
C THR A 67 -13.04 6.66 19.08
N THR A 68 -13.68 6.08 18.06
CA THR A 68 -14.99 6.52 17.56
C THR A 68 -16.14 5.63 18.01
N GLY A 69 -15.86 4.42 18.46
CA GLY A 69 -16.86 3.38 18.75
C GLY A 69 -17.49 2.77 17.49
N LYS A 70 -17.02 3.12 16.29
CA LYS A 70 -17.54 2.55 15.05
C LYS A 70 -17.18 1.08 14.94
N GLU A 71 -18.17 0.30 14.56
CA GLU A 71 -18.04 -1.12 14.29
C GLU A 71 -18.07 -1.38 12.79
N TYR A 72 -17.08 -2.12 12.31
CA TYR A 72 -16.95 -2.55 10.91
C TYR A 72 -17.01 -4.07 10.86
N ALA A 73 -17.75 -4.61 9.93
CA ALA A 73 -17.90 -6.05 9.79
C ALA A 73 -17.59 -6.52 8.36
N LEU A 74 -17.07 -7.75 8.29
CA LEU A 74 -16.84 -8.49 7.06
C LEU A 74 -17.20 -9.95 7.31
N THR A 75 -18.06 -10.52 6.47
CA THR A 75 -18.43 -11.92 6.55
C THR A 75 -17.86 -12.70 5.36
N LYS A 76 -17.21 -13.81 5.63
CA LYS A 76 -16.65 -14.72 4.64
C LYS A 76 -17.26 -16.10 4.78
N GLN A 77 -17.58 -16.73 3.65
CA GLN A 77 -17.99 -18.12 3.60
C GLN A 77 -16.75 -19.00 3.41
N ILE A 78 -16.61 -20.01 4.22
CA ILE A 78 -15.49 -20.94 4.17
C ILE A 78 -16.04 -22.29 3.72
N PRO A 79 -15.71 -22.75 2.50
CA PRO A 79 -16.23 -24.01 1.99
C PRO A 79 -15.62 -25.20 2.69
N THR A 80 -16.27 -26.34 2.60
CA THR A 80 -15.76 -27.62 3.07
C THR A 80 -14.38 -27.90 2.46
N GLY A 81 -13.44 -28.33 3.29
CA GLY A 81 -12.06 -28.61 2.88
C GLY A 81 -11.10 -27.43 3.01
N GLN A 82 -11.61 -26.23 3.19
CA GLN A 82 -10.81 -25.06 3.56
C GLN A 82 -10.92 -24.85 5.08
N HIS A 83 -9.84 -25.04 5.81
CA HIS A 83 -9.85 -25.04 7.26
C HIS A 83 -9.92 -23.63 7.87
N GLY A 84 -9.55 -22.60 7.14
CA GLY A 84 -9.56 -21.24 7.66
C GLY A 84 -9.46 -20.20 6.56
N ILE A 85 -9.49 -18.96 6.98
CA ILE A 85 -9.36 -17.80 6.11
C ILE A 85 -8.66 -16.65 6.84
N ASP A 86 -7.85 -15.93 6.10
CA ASP A 86 -7.31 -14.64 6.50
C ASP A 86 -8.03 -13.53 5.75
N VAL A 87 -8.31 -12.44 6.44
CA VAL A 87 -8.86 -11.21 5.86
C VAL A 87 -7.96 -10.04 6.20
N ILE A 88 -7.99 -8.99 5.38
CA ILE A 88 -7.21 -7.78 5.59
C ILE A 88 -8.13 -6.65 6.02
N PHE A 89 -7.81 -6.02 7.15
CA PHE A 89 -8.48 -4.79 7.58
C PHE A 89 -7.59 -3.58 7.23
N PRO A 90 -8.12 -2.52 6.61
CA PRO A 90 -9.55 -2.26 6.31
C PRO A 90 -10.08 -3.00 5.08
N SER A 91 -9.25 -3.30 4.10
CA SER A 91 -9.62 -4.08 2.92
C SER A 91 -8.38 -4.47 2.12
N GLU A 92 -8.46 -5.56 1.40
CA GLU A 92 -7.48 -5.90 0.38
C GLU A 92 -7.76 -5.10 -0.89
N PRO A 93 -6.72 -4.49 -1.52
CA PRO A 93 -6.90 -3.81 -2.78
C PRO A 93 -7.53 -4.74 -3.82
N ALA A 94 -8.50 -4.23 -4.57
CA ALA A 94 -9.24 -4.94 -5.61
C ALA A 94 -10.19 -6.06 -5.15
N GLU A 95 -10.41 -6.28 -3.86
CA GLU A 95 -11.48 -7.17 -3.39
C GLU A 95 -12.84 -6.46 -3.40
N ALA A 96 -13.88 -7.22 -3.80
CA ALA A 96 -15.26 -6.74 -3.75
C ALA A 96 -15.80 -6.66 -2.31
N ASP A 97 -15.27 -7.50 -1.44
CA ASP A 97 -15.65 -7.56 -0.03
C ASP A 97 -14.66 -6.76 0.83
N TYR A 98 -15.19 -5.90 1.66
CA TYR A 98 -14.41 -5.04 2.55
C TYR A 98 -15.14 -4.81 3.88
N PHE A 99 -14.40 -4.41 4.89
CA PHE A 99 -14.98 -4.03 6.17
C PHE A 99 -15.82 -2.77 6.03
N LYS A 100 -17.04 -2.82 6.49
CA LYS A 100 -18.01 -1.71 6.44
C LYS A 100 -18.89 -1.67 7.68
N THR A 101 -19.40 -0.49 7.98
CA THR A 101 -20.43 -0.31 9.01
C THR A 101 -21.77 -0.90 8.53
N GLU A 102 -22.73 -1.01 9.43
CA GLU A 102 -24.08 -1.43 9.11
C GLU A 102 -24.74 -0.52 8.04
N THR A 103 -24.38 0.77 8.03
CA THR A 103 -24.88 1.75 7.05
C THR A 103 -24.11 1.73 5.73
N GLY A 104 -23.08 0.89 5.58
CA GLY A 104 -22.29 0.74 4.36
C GLY A 104 -21.06 1.63 4.25
N GLU A 105 -20.69 2.37 5.30
CA GLU A 105 -19.46 3.16 5.32
C GLU A 105 -18.24 2.24 5.34
N ALA A 106 -17.34 2.38 4.36
CA ALA A 106 -16.11 1.60 4.29
C ALA A 106 -15.15 1.94 5.42
N ALA A 107 -14.50 0.93 5.99
CA ALA A 107 -13.44 1.11 6.96
C ALA A 107 -12.21 1.78 6.33
N LYS A 108 -11.49 2.54 7.14
CA LYS A 108 -10.20 3.14 6.81
C LYS A 108 -9.22 2.92 7.96
N ALA A 109 -7.96 2.71 7.61
CA ALA A 109 -6.88 2.59 8.59
C ALA A 109 -6.53 3.98 9.16
N LYS A 110 -7.26 4.40 10.17
CA LYS A 110 -6.97 5.64 10.90
C LYS A 110 -6.08 5.33 12.11
N PRO A 111 -5.18 6.26 12.50
CA PRO A 111 -4.41 6.12 13.73
C PRO A 111 -5.32 5.87 14.92
N GLY A 112 -4.93 4.98 15.81
CA GLY A 112 -5.68 4.67 17.02
C GLY A 112 -5.67 3.20 17.40
N ARG A 113 -6.44 2.89 18.42
CA ARG A 113 -6.58 1.54 18.97
C ARG A 113 -7.86 0.89 18.46
N TYR A 114 -7.73 -0.40 18.15
CA TYR A 114 -8.81 -1.24 17.63
C TYR A 114 -8.90 -2.53 18.43
N THR A 115 -10.11 -3.03 18.55
CA THR A 115 -10.36 -4.42 18.95
C THR A 115 -11.00 -5.17 17.80
N TRP A 116 -10.76 -6.47 17.73
CA TRP A 116 -11.41 -7.29 16.72
C TRP A 116 -11.89 -8.61 17.31
N GLU A 117 -12.87 -9.17 16.67
CA GLU A 117 -13.46 -10.46 17.00
C GLU A 117 -13.82 -11.20 15.72
N CYS A 118 -13.75 -12.53 15.79
CA CYS A 118 -14.34 -13.40 14.78
C CYS A 118 -15.43 -14.25 15.42
N HIS A 119 -16.59 -14.27 14.79
CA HIS A 119 -17.74 -15.06 15.21
C HIS A 119 -18.04 -16.14 14.17
N VAL A 120 -18.27 -17.35 14.67
CA VAL A 120 -18.71 -18.51 13.90
C VAL A 120 -19.94 -19.09 14.61
N GLY A 121 -21.04 -19.26 13.86
CA GLY A 121 -22.28 -19.73 14.45
C GLY A 121 -22.84 -18.82 15.55
N GLY A 122 -22.61 -17.52 15.47
CA GLY A 122 -23.05 -16.53 16.45
C GLY A 122 -22.21 -16.47 17.73
N LYS A 123 -21.12 -17.23 17.81
CA LYS A 123 -20.22 -17.25 18.98
C LYS A 123 -18.87 -16.68 18.62
N LYS A 124 -18.31 -15.86 19.51
CA LYS A 124 -16.93 -15.41 19.42
C LYS A 124 -15.99 -16.60 19.58
N VAL A 125 -15.14 -16.82 18.57
CA VAL A 125 -14.17 -17.92 18.57
C VAL A 125 -12.74 -17.44 18.76
N VAL A 126 -12.43 -16.21 18.32
CA VAL A 126 -11.11 -15.58 18.44
C VAL A 126 -11.26 -14.07 18.41
N GLY A 127 -10.29 -13.37 18.92
CA GLY A 127 -10.23 -11.91 18.88
C GLY A 127 -8.93 -11.38 19.47
N GLY A 128 -8.75 -10.08 19.40
CA GLY A 128 -7.54 -9.42 19.87
C GLY A 128 -7.61 -7.91 19.75
N ARG A 129 -6.44 -7.29 19.80
CA ARG A 129 -6.26 -5.85 19.74
C ARG A 129 -5.13 -5.52 18.78
N PHE A 130 -5.23 -4.38 18.15
CA PHE A 130 -4.14 -3.82 17.35
C PHE A 130 -4.20 -2.28 17.35
N ASN A 131 -3.11 -1.66 16.94
CA ASN A 131 -3.01 -0.20 16.84
C ASN A 131 -2.49 0.18 15.47
N PHE A 132 -3.02 1.26 14.92
CA PHE A 132 -2.35 1.99 13.85
C PHE A 132 -1.65 3.21 14.44
N SER A 133 -0.38 3.41 14.04
CA SER A 133 0.41 4.56 14.49
C SER A 133 -0.05 5.85 13.81
N GLU A 134 0.21 6.99 14.45
CA GLU A 134 -0.11 8.31 13.89
C GLU A 134 0.72 8.64 12.65
N VAL A 135 1.89 8.03 12.49
CA VAL A 135 2.78 8.21 11.33
C VAL A 135 2.52 7.09 10.35
N ALA A 136 1.50 7.24 9.52
CA ALA A 136 1.14 6.29 8.48
C ALA A 136 2.24 6.08 7.42
N ASN A 137 3.28 6.91 7.41
CA ASN A 137 4.37 6.89 6.44
C ASN A 137 5.73 6.49 7.04
N ASP A 138 5.78 6.10 8.30
CA ASP A 138 7.00 5.56 8.88
C ASP A 138 7.11 4.09 8.50
N VAL A 139 7.49 3.86 7.24
CA VAL A 139 7.88 2.54 6.78
C VAL A 139 9.25 2.27 7.39
N THR A 140 9.26 1.71 8.57
CA THR A 140 10.46 1.06 9.06
C THR A 140 10.70 -0.17 8.20
N LEU A 141 11.50 -0.02 7.16
CA LEU A 141 12.01 -1.15 6.42
C LEU A 141 12.87 -1.96 7.39
N VAL A 142 12.26 -2.94 8.02
CA VAL A 142 12.99 -3.95 8.76
C VAL A 142 13.76 -4.75 7.71
N GLY A 143 15.01 -4.35 7.48
CA GLY A 143 15.91 -5.10 6.63
C GLY A 143 16.00 -6.52 7.18
N LYS A 144 15.68 -7.48 6.34
CA LYS A 144 15.94 -8.89 6.60
C LYS A 144 17.47 -9.04 6.64
N ASN A 145 18.04 -9.26 7.82
CA ASN A 145 19.40 -9.74 7.93
C ASN A 145 19.49 -11.19 7.45
#